data_a592d7f799bcf5ce7eea852ff315e5b2
#
_entry.id   a592d7f799bcf5ce7eea852ff315e5b2
#
_cell.length_a   1.000
_cell.length_b   1.000
_cell.length_c   1.000
_cell.angle_alpha   90.00
_cell.angle_beta   90.00
_cell.angle_gamma   90.00
#
_symmetry.space_group_name_H-M   'P 1'
#
loop_
_entity.id
_entity.type
_entity.pdbx_description
1 polymer ?
#
loop_
_entity_poly.entity_id
_entity_poly.type
_entity_poly.pdbx_seq_one_letter_code
_entity_poly.pdbx_strand_id
1 'polypeptide(L)'
;MRPIGRLAALALIASLFPLLAGNTSAHERRAGGSHTGLEIPAISHGEMAVIADYRGEIIALASRAVDTNEPFRRVLNYAEIQYSYCVWGRMPGSVTDEESPFNECAHAYLAATKAVLMAMREMPREATAAGEIISAIDIDMARRGLALITCQFSGEAFNTAQVVKPNWSRVPLHPASMASLTGLAALFGLAGLVFRRVLRPKAQSSE
;
A
#
# COMPACT_ATOMS: atom_id res chain seq x y z
N MET A 1 -18.48 17.39 -42.01
CA MET A 1 -17.84 17.92 -40.78
C MET A 1 -17.19 16.75 -40.06
N ARG A 2 -15.87 16.76 -39.96
CA ARG A 2 -15.04 15.61 -39.56
C ARG A 2 -15.20 15.32 -38.04
N PRO A 3 -15.42 14.05 -37.61
CA PRO A 3 -15.62 13.69 -36.20
C PRO A 3 -14.40 13.88 -35.31
N ILE A 4 -13.25 14.22 -35.88
CA ILE A 4 -11.97 14.39 -35.17
C ILE A 4 -12.00 15.56 -34.17
N GLY A 5 -12.72 16.66 -34.50
CA GLY A 5 -12.84 17.81 -33.61
C GLY A 5 -13.61 17.55 -32.31
N ARG A 6 -14.57 16.63 -32.33
CA ARG A 6 -15.38 16.28 -31.14
C ARG A 6 -14.62 15.39 -30.13
N LEU A 7 -13.73 14.53 -30.64
CA LEU A 7 -12.89 13.70 -29.79
C LEU A 7 -11.76 14.48 -29.12
N ALA A 8 -11.18 15.46 -29.84
CA ALA A 8 -10.19 16.35 -29.26
C ALA A 8 -10.77 17.26 -28.16
N ALA A 9 -11.99 17.76 -28.35
CA ALA A 9 -12.69 18.56 -27.34
C ALA A 9 -13.02 17.75 -26.08
N LEU A 10 -13.45 16.48 -26.23
CA LEU A 10 -13.71 15.58 -25.10
C LEU A 10 -12.44 15.21 -24.32
N ALA A 11 -11.31 15.02 -25.02
CA ALA A 11 -10.03 14.76 -24.37
C ALA A 11 -9.51 15.97 -23.59
N LEU A 12 -9.76 17.20 -24.10
CA LEU A 12 -9.37 18.43 -23.41
C LEU A 12 -10.24 18.67 -22.15
N ILE A 13 -11.53 18.37 -22.19
CA ILE A 13 -12.44 18.49 -21.06
C ILE A 13 -12.08 17.46 -19.97
N ALA A 14 -11.74 16.24 -20.35
CA ALA A 14 -11.32 15.19 -19.41
C ALA A 14 -9.99 15.51 -18.69
N SER A 15 -9.09 16.26 -19.35
CA SER A 15 -7.80 16.69 -18.75
C SER A 15 -7.93 17.91 -17.82
N LEU A 16 -9.00 18.70 -17.94
CA LEU A 16 -9.25 19.85 -17.06
C LEU A 16 -10.01 19.48 -15.76
N PHE A 17 -10.65 18.31 -15.70
CA PHE A 17 -11.42 17.89 -14.53
C PHE A 17 -10.59 17.74 -13.24
N PRO A 18 -9.35 17.23 -13.26
CA PRO A 18 -8.54 17.14 -12.04
C PRO A 18 -8.05 18.50 -11.50
N LEU A 19 -8.06 19.56 -12.33
CA LEU A 19 -7.64 20.90 -11.91
C LEU A 19 -8.74 21.65 -11.13
N LEU A 20 -9.97 21.19 -11.21
CA LEU A 20 -11.14 21.74 -10.47
C LEU A 20 -11.47 20.97 -9.20
N ALA A 21 -10.80 19.84 -8.95
CA ALA A 21 -10.88 19.15 -7.67
C ALA A 21 -10.13 19.97 -6.61
N GLY A 22 -10.77 21.02 -6.10
CA GLY A 22 -10.35 21.71 -4.90
C GLY A 22 -10.16 20.68 -3.78
N ASN A 23 -9.17 20.91 -2.92
CA ASN A 23 -8.94 20.09 -1.73
C ASN A 23 -10.23 20.08 -0.89
N THR A 24 -11.08 19.09 -1.14
CA THR A 24 -12.19 18.78 -0.23
C THR A 24 -11.56 18.16 1.01
N SER A 25 -11.20 18.97 1.99
CA SER A 25 -10.91 18.53 3.36
C SER A 25 -12.21 17.98 3.94
N ALA A 26 -12.54 16.74 3.64
CA ALA A 26 -13.77 16.10 4.11
C ALA A 26 -13.80 15.88 5.63
N HIS A 27 -12.67 16.08 6.31
CA HIS A 27 -12.57 16.08 7.76
C HIS A 27 -11.71 17.25 8.22
N GLU A 28 -12.36 18.35 8.51
CA GLU A 28 -11.77 19.41 9.33
C GLU A 28 -11.38 18.78 10.68
N ARG A 29 -10.09 18.78 11.02
CA ARG A 29 -9.64 18.39 12.34
C ARG A 29 -10.37 19.28 13.33
N ARG A 30 -11.36 18.75 14.03
CA ARG A 30 -11.84 19.38 15.25
C ARG A 30 -10.63 19.53 16.19
N ALA A 31 -10.11 20.72 16.24
CA ALA A 31 -9.16 21.12 17.27
C ALA A 31 -9.87 20.93 18.62
N GLY A 32 -9.52 19.89 19.36
CA GLY A 32 -10.07 19.66 20.68
C GLY A 32 -10.25 18.22 21.15
N GLY A 33 -10.07 17.22 20.31
CA GLY A 33 -10.03 15.83 20.73
C GLY A 33 -8.60 15.31 20.67
N SER A 34 -7.96 15.13 21.81
CA SER A 34 -6.74 14.34 21.94
C SER A 34 -7.08 12.88 21.62
N HIS A 35 -7.27 12.56 20.35
CA HIS A 35 -7.22 11.18 19.89
C HIS A 35 -5.76 10.76 19.86
N THR A 36 -5.25 10.43 21.04
CA THR A 36 -3.97 9.74 21.17
C THR A 36 -4.13 8.41 20.45
N GLY A 37 -3.52 8.32 19.26
CA GLY A 37 -3.45 7.04 18.54
C GLY A 37 -2.67 6.03 19.37
N LEU A 38 -2.77 4.77 19.01
CA LEU A 38 -1.93 3.72 19.57
C LEU A 38 -0.55 3.80 18.93
N GLU A 39 0.48 3.71 19.73
CA GLU A 39 1.85 3.58 19.26
C GLU A 39 2.06 2.19 18.65
N ILE A 40 2.72 2.17 17.51
CA ILE A 40 3.12 0.97 16.80
C ILE A 40 4.65 0.90 16.92
N PRO A 41 5.19 -0.15 17.57
CA PRO A 41 6.63 -0.30 17.73
C PRO A 41 7.36 -0.35 16.40
N ALA A 42 8.55 0.20 16.39
CA ALA A 42 9.46 0.15 15.24
C ALA A 42 9.82 -1.30 14.85
N ILE A 43 10.15 -1.49 13.58
CA ILE A 43 10.74 -2.72 13.06
C ILE A 43 12.06 -2.42 12.34
N SER A 44 12.96 -3.39 12.31
CA SER A 44 14.16 -3.30 11.48
C SER A 44 13.83 -3.53 10.00
N HIS A 45 14.74 -3.14 9.11
CA HIS A 45 14.58 -3.40 7.68
C HIS A 45 14.56 -4.90 7.37
N GLY A 46 15.37 -5.68 8.08
CA GLY A 46 15.35 -7.14 7.95
C GLY A 46 14.03 -7.76 8.38
N GLU A 47 13.45 -7.32 9.50
CA GLU A 47 12.11 -7.75 9.93
C GLU A 47 11.06 -7.36 8.91
N MET A 48 11.12 -6.14 8.37
CA MET A 48 10.19 -5.67 7.34
C MET A 48 10.18 -6.61 6.13
N ALA A 49 11.37 -7.04 5.66
CA ALA A 49 11.49 -7.93 4.51
C ALA A 49 10.86 -9.31 4.76
N VAL A 50 11.00 -9.87 5.97
CA VAL A 50 10.39 -11.15 6.30
C VAL A 50 8.88 -11.01 6.55
N ILE A 51 8.46 -10.00 7.32
CA ILE A 51 7.03 -9.78 7.61
C ILE A 51 6.22 -9.53 6.34
N ALA A 52 6.83 -8.92 5.31
CA ALA A 52 6.19 -8.75 4.02
C ALA A 52 5.77 -10.09 3.39
N ASP A 53 6.59 -11.12 3.52
CA ASP A 53 6.32 -12.47 3.01
C ASP A 53 5.14 -13.12 3.76
N TYR A 54 5.05 -12.91 5.06
CA TYR A 54 3.99 -13.49 5.93
C TYR A 54 2.75 -12.61 6.09
N ARG A 55 2.75 -11.39 5.54
CA ARG A 55 1.65 -10.44 5.73
C ARG A 55 0.27 -11.03 5.39
N GLY A 56 0.18 -11.75 4.28
CA GLY A 56 -1.08 -12.34 3.84
C GLY A 56 -1.65 -13.31 4.86
N GLU A 57 -0.80 -14.16 5.44
CA GLU A 57 -1.17 -15.14 6.46
C GLU A 57 -1.56 -14.47 7.77
N ILE A 58 -0.78 -13.48 8.22
CA ILE A 58 -1.06 -12.71 9.44
C ILE A 58 -2.42 -12.02 9.35
N ILE A 59 -2.69 -11.31 8.25
CA ILE A 59 -3.96 -10.60 8.07
C ILE A 59 -5.13 -11.59 7.90
N ALA A 60 -4.92 -12.71 7.23
CA ALA A 60 -5.95 -13.75 7.13
C ALA A 60 -6.29 -14.38 8.48
N LEU A 61 -5.32 -14.56 9.37
CA LEU A 61 -5.57 -14.99 10.75
C LEU A 61 -6.32 -13.92 11.52
N ALA A 62 -5.84 -12.68 11.48
CA ALA A 62 -6.40 -11.55 12.19
C ALA A 62 -7.86 -11.24 11.80
N SER A 63 -8.19 -11.38 10.52
CA SER A 63 -9.55 -11.13 10.00
C SER A 63 -10.58 -12.16 10.48
N ARG A 64 -10.14 -13.35 10.94
CA ARG A 64 -10.98 -14.40 11.51
C ARG A 64 -10.97 -14.41 13.04
N ALA A 65 -10.19 -13.52 13.66
CA ALA A 65 -10.06 -13.46 15.10
C ALA A 65 -11.41 -13.13 15.76
N VAL A 66 -11.70 -13.83 16.85
CA VAL A 66 -12.90 -13.63 17.67
C VAL A 66 -12.51 -13.01 19.02
N ASP A 67 -13.49 -12.44 19.71
CA ASP A 67 -13.29 -11.79 21.01
C ASP A 67 -12.26 -10.65 20.98
N THR A 68 -12.23 -9.91 19.84
CA THR A 68 -11.30 -8.82 19.61
C THR A 68 -11.62 -7.59 20.47
N ASN A 69 -10.58 -7.00 21.08
CA ASN A 69 -10.69 -5.73 21.80
C ASN A 69 -10.53 -4.52 20.86
N GLU A 70 -10.80 -3.33 21.38
CA GLU A 70 -10.72 -2.07 20.59
C GLU A 70 -9.28 -1.77 20.12
N PRO A 71 -8.22 -1.87 20.94
CA PRO A 71 -6.84 -1.68 20.48
C PRO A 71 -6.46 -2.60 19.31
N PHE A 72 -6.79 -3.88 19.40
CA PHE A 72 -6.51 -4.84 18.32
C PHE A 72 -7.18 -4.41 17.00
N ARG A 73 -8.49 -4.10 17.05
CA ARG A 73 -9.21 -3.66 15.85
C ARG A 73 -8.63 -2.37 15.27
N ARG A 74 -8.17 -1.44 16.12
CA ARG A 74 -7.57 -0.18 15.68
C ARG A 74 -6.25 -0.41 14.95
N VAL A 75 -5.38 -1.28 15.47
CA VAL A 75 -4.11 -1.60 14.83
C VAL A 75 -4.33 -2.38 13.53
N LEU A 76 -5.27 -3.35 13.50
CA LEU A 76 -5.63 -4.09 12.29
C LEU A 76 -6.16 -3.16 11.20
N ASN A 77 -7.10 -2.29 11.53
CA ASN A 77 -7.65 -1.31 10.59
C ASN A 77 -6.54 -0.36 10.07
N TYR A 78 -5.64 0.08 10.94
CA TYR A 78 -4.51 0.90 10.52
C TYR A 78 -3.61 0.15 9.54
N ALA A 79 -3.25 -1.12 9.83
CA ALA A 79 -2.43 -1.93 8.93
C ALA A 79 -3.04 -2.04 7.54
N GLU A 80 -4.36 -2.24 7.42
CA GLU A 80 -5.08 -2.32 6.15
C GLU A 80 -5.18 -0.98 5.42
N ILE A 81 -5.53 0.09 6.16
CA ILE A 81 -5.59 1.45 5.60
C ILE A 81 -4.21 1.87 5.10
N GLN A 82 -3.18 1.71 5.93
CA GLN A 82 -1.81 2.07 5.59
C GLN A 82 -1.31 1.28 4.38
N TYR A 83 -1.62 -0.01 4.28
CA TYR A 83 -1.29 -0.84 3.13
C TYR A 83 -1.92 -0.32 1.83
N SER A 84 -3.17 0.16 1.90
CA SER A 84 -3.83 0.75 0.72
C SER A 84 -3.17 2.06 0.29
N TYR A 85 -2.77 2.92 1.24
CA TYR A 85 -2.02 4.16 0.95
C TYR A 85 -0.66 3.88 0.30
N CYS A 86 -0.03 2.75 0.63
CA CYS A 86 1.24 2.28 0.05
C CYS A 86 1.06 1.52 -1.27
N VAL A 87 -0.08 1.74 -1.96
CA VAL A 87 -0.39 1.10 -3.25
C VAL A 87 -0.30 -0.43 -3.13
N TRP A 88 -0.83 -0.97 -2.03
CA TRP A 88 -0.85 -2.41 -1.70
C TRP A 88 0.54 -3.06 -1.79
N GLY A 89 1.61 -2.35 -1.44
CA GLY A 89 2.98 -2.84 -1.53
C GLY A 89 3.42 -3.29 -2.94
N ARG A 90 2.70 -2.86 -3.98
CA ARG A 90 2.95 -3.31 -5.36
C ARG A 90 4.01 -2.51 -6.11
N MET A 91 4.47 -1.41 -5.53
CA MET A 91 5.53 -0.63 -6.14
C MET A 91 6.88 -1.35 -5.99
N PRO A 92 7.64 -1.51 -7.08
CA PRO A 92 8.95 -2.17 -7.03
C PRO A 92 9.88 -1.49 -6.02
N GLY A 93 10.59 -2.30 -5.25
CA GLY A 93 11.54 -1.80 -4.26
C GLY A 93 10.93 -1.23 -2.98
N SER A 94 9.59 -1.21 -2.82
CA SER A 94 8.96 -0.64 -1.62
C SER A 94 9.44 -1.26 -0.30
N VAL A 95 9.86 -2.52 -0.33
CA VAL A 95 10.36 -3.26 0.84
C VAL A 95 11.89 -3.37 0.85
N THR A 96 12.53 -3.49 -0.31
CA THR A 96 13.95 -3.88 -0.45
C THR A 96 14.87 -2.73 -0.81
N ASP A 97 14.34 -1.58 -1.22
CA ASP A 97 15.09 -0.42 -1.68
C ASP A 97 14.80 0.78 -0.77
N GLU A 98 15.80 1.17 0.01
CA GLU A 98 15.70 2.28 0.96
C GLU A 98 15.45 3.64 0.27
N GLU A 99 15.89 3.79 -0.99
CA GLU A 99 15.67 4.99 -1.78
C GLU A 99 14.26 5.04 -2.39
N SER A 100 13.50 3.96 -2.30
CA SER A 100 12.14 3.91 -2.81
C SER A 100 11.26 4.95 -2.12
N PRO A 101 10.50 5.77 -2.89
CA PRO A 101 9.53 6.72 -2.32
C PRO A 101 8.40 6.05 -1.54
N PHE A 102 8.34 4.73 -1.53
CA PHE A 102 7.35 3.90 -0.84
C PHE A 102 7.91 3.17 0.37
N ASN A 103 9.22 3.27 0.68
CA ASN A 103 9.89 2.49 1.72
C ASN A 103 9.38 2.84 3.13
N GLU A 104 9.34 4.13 3.50
CA GLU A 104 8.80 4.60 4.79
C GLU A 104 7.34 4.16 4.99
N CYS A 105 6.54 4.32 3.95
CA CYS A 105 5.14 3.86 3.93
C CYS A 105 5.05 2.33 4.13
N ALA A 106 5.98 1.56 3.55
CA ALA A 106 6.03 0.12 3.73
C ALA A 106 6.43 -0.26 5.17
N HIS A 107 7.36 0.44 5.77
CA HIS A 107 7.68 0.28 7.19
C HIS A 107 6.44 0.43 8.07
N ALA A 108 5.63 1.46 7.83
CA ALA A 108 4.45 1.73 8.65
C ALA A 108 3.42 0.60 8.63
N TYR A 109 3.04 0.06 7.44
CA TYR A 109 2.05 -1.02 7.41
C TYR A 109 2.63 -2.37 7.86
N LEU A 110 3.92 -2.61 7.67
CA LEU A 110 4.55 -3.86 8.10
C LEU A 110 4.81 -3.86 9.60
N ALA A 111 5.18 -2.72 10.19
CA ALA A 111 5.23 -2.55 11.64
C ALA A 111 3.85 -2.81 12.27
N ALA A 112 2.80 -2.24 11.68
CA ALA A 112 1.44 -2.50 12.14
C ALA A 112 1.03 -3.97 11.98
N THR A 113 1.43 -4.62 10.88
CA THR A 113 1.19 -6.06 10.67
C THR A 113 1.87 -6.91 11.75
N LYS A 114 3.12 -6.58 12.11
CA LYS A 114 3.82 -7.21 13.24
C LYS A 114 3.07 -6.97 14.56
N ALA A 115 2.64 -5.74 14.81
CA ALA A 115 1.90 -5.42 16.04
C ALA A 115 0.58 -6.21 16.15
N VAL A 116 -0.14 -6.42 15.03
CA VAL A 116 -1.32 -7.30 14.96
C VAL A 116 -0.95 -8.74 15.32
N LEU A 117 0.13 -9.28 14.75
CA LEU A 117 0.61 -10.63 15.06
C LEU A 117 0.96 -10.79 16.53
N MET A 118 1.67 -9.82 17.11
CA MET A 118 2.02 -9.85 18.53
C MET A 118 0.80 -9.74 19.43
N ALA A 119 -0.21 -8.96 19.05
CA ALA A 119 -1.46 -8.89 19.79
C ALA A 119 -2.23 -10.21 19.74
N MET A 120 -2.26 -10.93 18.60
CA MET A 120 -2.88 -12.25 18.48
C MET A 120 -2.20 -13.30 19.36
N ARG A 121 -0.90 -13.18 19.61
CA ARG A 121 -0.18 -14.07 20.54
C ARG A 121 -0.73 -14.04 21.96
N GLU A 122 -1.31 -12.92 22.37
CA GLU A 122 -1.93 -12.73 23.69
C GLU A 122 -3.43 -13.15 23.72
N MET A 123 -3.99 -13.50 22.55
CA MET A 123 -5.39 -13.89 22.41
C MET A 123 -5.55 -15.42 22.55
N PRO A 124 -6.37 -15.95 23.46
CA PRO A 124 -6.39 -17.38 23.78
C PRO A 124 -6.67 -18.33 22.61
N ARG A 125 -7.45 -17.89 21.63
CA ARG A 125 -7.82 -18.70 20.45
C ARG A 125 -6.81 -18.62 19.33
N GLU A 126 -6.18 -17.50 19.17
CA GLU A 126 -5.24 -17.18 18.08
C GLU A 126 -3.79 -17.48 18.47
N ALA A 127 -3.48 -17.57 19.77
CA ALA A 127 -2.11 -17.65 20.30
C ALA A 127 -1.27 -18.77 19.68
N THR A 128 -1.84 -19.97 19.48
CA THR A 128 -1.11 -21.09 18.90
C THR A 128 -0.71 -20.80 17.44
N ALA A 129 -1.67 -20.41 16.61
CA ALA A 129 -1.42 -20.11 15.20
C ALA A 129 -0.49 -18.89 15.04
N ALA A 130 -0.67 -17.85 15.86
CA ALA A 130 0.23 -16.71 15.88
C ALA A 130 1.66 -17.10 16.27
N GLY A 131 1.81 -18.02 17.26
CA GLY A 131 3.11 -18.56 17.68
C GLY A 131 3.82 -19.34 16.57
N GLU A 132 3.07 -20.10 15.78
CA GLU A 132 3.63 -20.82 14.60
C GLU A 132 4.16 -19.85 13.55
N ILE A 133 3.40 -18.79 13.24
CA ILE A 133 3.85 -17.73 12.29
C ILE A 133 5.09 -17.01 12.83
N ILE A 134 5.13 -16.65 14.13
CA ILE A 134 6.30 -16.02 14.75
C ILE A 134 7.52 -16.93 14.62
N SER A 135 7.39 -18.21 14.94
CA SER A 135 8.48 -19.17 14.83
C SER A 135 9.00 -19.31 13.39
N ALA A 136 8.09 -19.28 12.40
CA ALA A 136 8.48 -19.31 10.99
C ALA A 136 9.24 -18.03 10.59
N ILE A 137 8.79 -16.87 11.03
CA ILE A 137 9.47 -15.58 10.82
C ILE A 137 10.88 -15.61 11.43
N ASP A 138 11.03 -16.07 12.68
CA ASP A 138 12.32 -16.14 13.36
C ASP A 138 13.30 -17.06 12.63
N ILE A 139 12.81 -18.22 12.16
CA ILE A 139 13.61 -19.15 11.35
C ILE A 139 14.06 -18.51 10.04
N ASP A 140 13.18 -17.82 9.34
CA ASP A 140 13.50 -17.16 8.07
C ASP A 140 14.45 -15.96 8.27
N MET A 141 14.28 -15.19 9.34
CA MET A 141 15.21 -14.14 9.75
C MET A 141 16.63 -14.70 9.93
N ALA A 142 16.74 -15.83 10.66
CA ALA A 142 18.02 -16.49 10.90
C ALA A 142 18.63 -17.06 9.60
N ARG A 143 17.85 -17.77 8.81
CA ARG A 143 18.29 -18.39 7.53
C ARG A 143 18.78 -17.36 6.52
N ARG A 144 18.12 -16.22 6.44
CA ARG A 144 18.43 -15.15 5.48
C ARG A 144 19.48 -14.16 6.00
N GLY A 145 19.91 -14.30 7.26
CA GLY A 145 20.91 -13.40 7.87
C GLY A 145 20.42 -11.96 8.04
N LEU A 146 19.10 -11.76 8.21
CA LEU A 146 18.46 -10.43 8.19
C LEU A 146 18.39 -9.76 9.57
N ALA A 147 18.78 -10.44 10.64
CA ALA A 147 18.60 -9.96 12.02
C ALA A 147 19.28 -8.62 12.33
N LEU A 148 20.33 -8.26 11.58
CA LEU A 148 21.10 -7.03 11.77
C LEU A 148 20.93 -6.02 10.63
N ILE A 149 20.01 -6.25 9.70
CA ILE A 149 19.77 -5.34 8.58
C ILE A 149 18.89 -4.18 9.03
N THR A 150 19.44 -2.97 8.94
CA THR A 150 18.76 -1.72 9.31
C THR A 150 18.80 -0.73 8.16
N CYS A 151 17.88 0.21 8.12
CA CYS A 151 17.84 1.35 7.19
C CYS A 151 17.50 2.65 7.95
N GLN A 152 17.38 3.77 7.26
CA GLN A 152 17.07 5.07 7.87
C GLN A 152 15.75 5.09 8.65
N PHE A 153 14.77 4.25 8.31
CA PHE A 153 13.48 4.15 9.02
C PHE A 153 13.45 3.04 10.07
N SER A 154 14.54 2.27 10.22
CA SER A 154 14.65 1.29 11.29
C SER A 154 14.73 1.99 12.64
N GLY A 155 13.84 1.62 13.57
CA GLY A 155 13.74 2.31 14.86
C GLY A 155 12.72 3.44 14.88
N GLU A 156 12.07 3.78 13.77
CA GLU A 156 10.96 4.74 13.74
C GLU A 156 9.67 4.08 14.22
N ALA A 157 9.07 4.67 15.26
CA ALA A 157 7.76 4.25 15.76
C ALA A 157 6.65 4.99 15.00
N PHE A 158 5.55 4.30 14.72
CA PHE A 158 4.39 4.86 14.04
C PHE A 158 3.21 5.04 15.01
N ASN A 159 2.17 5.73 14.57
CA ASN A 159 1.00 5.97 15.40
C ASN A 159 -0.28 5.79 14.57
N THR A 160 -1.26 5.07 15.12
CA THR A 160 -2.52 4.79 14.41
C THR A 160 -3.36 6.03 14.07
N ALA A 161 -3.05 7.18 14.64
CA ALA A 161 -3.69 8.46 14.31
C ALA A 161 -3.08 9.14 13.08
N GLN A 162 -1.95 8.64 12.56
CA GLN A 162 -1.21 9.27 11.48
C GLN A 162 -1.02 8.29 10.32
N VAL A 163 -1.37 8.71 9.11
CA VAL A 163 -1.12 7.94 7.89
C VAL A 163 0.17 8.42 7.25
N VAL A 164 1.11 7.50 7.09
CA VAL A 164 2.36 7.72 6.35
C VAL A 164 2.06 7.62 4.86
N LYS A 165 2.29 8.69 4.13
CA LYS A 165 2.04 8.74 2.69
C LYS A 165 3.33 8.50 1.92
N PRO A 166 3.26 7.82 0.75
CA PRO A 166 4.41 7.74 -0.14
C PRO A 166 4.91 9.12 -0.53
N ASN A 167 6.20 9.25 -0.73
CA ASN A 167 6.81 10.48 -1.20
C ASN A 167 6.65 10.63 -2.72
N TRP A 168 5.45 11.04 -3.15
CA TRP A 168 5.10 11.16 -4.57
C TRP A 168 6.00 12.11 -5.36
N SER A 169 6.60 13.10 -4.70
CA SER A 169 7.52 14.04 -5.36
C SER A 169 8.85 13.38 -5.78
N ARG A 170 9.23 12.27 -5.13
CA ARG A 170 10.43 11.49 -5.45
C ARG A 170 10.19 10.40 -6.50
N VAL A 171 8.94 10.06 -6.80
CA VAL A 171 8.60 9.03 -7.79
C VAL A 171 9.24 9.28 -9.16
N PRO A 172 9.25 10.52 -9.73
CA PRO A 172 9.92 10.78 -11.01
C PRO A 172 11.44 10.55 -10.99
N LEU A 173 12.06 10.58 -9.80
CA LEU A 173 13.49 10.41 -9.62
C LEU A 173 13.87 8.94 -9.34
N HIS A 174 12.90 8.07 -9.10
CA HIS A 174 13.11 6.67 -8.78
C HIS A 174 12.87 5.79 -10.03
N PRO A 175 13.94 5.24 -10.66
CA PRO A 175 13.83 4.55 -11.95
C PRO A 175 12.88 3.37 -11.97
N ALA A 176 12.88 2.55 -10.90
CA ALA A 176 12.02 1.36 -10.80
C ALA A 176 10.53 1.74 -10.72
N SER A 177 10.19 2.80 -9.97
CA SER A 177 8.83 3.34 -9.91
C SER A 177 8.38 3.90 -11.25
N MET A 178 9.24 4.65 -11.93
CA MET A 178 8.94 5.19 -13.25
C MET A 178 8.76 4.10 -14.30
N ALA A 179 9.63 3.08 -14.32
CA ALA A 179 9.50 1.94 -15.24
C ALA A 179 8.17 1.21 -15.02
N SER A 180 7.76 1.01 -13.78
CA SER A 180 6.49 0.37 -13.45
C SER A 180 5.28 1.18 -13.92
N LEU A 181 5.27 2.48 -13.66
CA LEU A 181 4.17 3.37 -14.07
C LEU A 181 4.07 3.53 -15.59
N THR A 182 5.21 3.68 -16.28
CA THR A 182 5.24 3.77 -17.74
C THR A 182 4.83 2.47 -18.40
N GLY A 183 5.26 1.32 -17.86
CA GLY A 183 4.83 -0.01 -18.30
C GLY A 183 3.31 -0.20 -18.17
N LEU A 184 2.75 0.21 -17.03
CA LEU A 184 1.30 0.16 -16.80
C LEU A 184 0.54 1.08 -17.78
N ALA A 185 1.01 2.30 -17.99
CA ALA A 185 0.41 3.24 -18.94
C ALA A 185 0.46 2.70 -20.37
N ALA A 186 1.58 2.10 -20.79
CA ALA A 186 1.71 1.45 -22.09
C ALA A 186 0.74 0.27 -22.26
N LEU A 187 0.56 -0.55 -21.22
CA LEU A 187 -0.38 -1.67 -21.23
C LEU A 187 -1.82 -1.18 -21.43
N PHE A 188 -2.25 -0.16 -20.69
CA PHE A 188 -3.58 0.43 -20.86
C PHE A 188 -3.75 1.09 -22.24
N GLY A 189 -2.70 1.77 -22.74
CA GLY A 189 -2.71 2.33 -24.09
C GLY A 189 -2.91 1.29 -25.18
N LEU A 190 -2.18 0.17 -25.10
CA LEU A 190 -2.32 -0.96 -26.02
C LEU A 190 -3.70 -1.61 -25.91
N ALA A 191 -4.19 -1.87 -24.71
CA ALA A 191 -5.52 -2.40 -24.48
C ALA A 191 -6.61 -1.51 -25.11
N GLY A 192 -6.51 -0.20 -24.90
CA GLY A 192 -7.42 0.78 -25.51
C GLY A 192 -7.38 0.78 -27.05
N LEU A 193 -6.18 0.64 -27.64
CA LEU A 193 -6.03 0.54 -29.10
C LEU A 193 -6.66 -0.73 -29.66
N VAL A 194 -6.44 -1.88 -28.99
CA VAL A 194 -7.04 -3.17 -29.38
C VAL A 194 -8.56 -3.07 -29.29
N PHE A 195 -9.09 -2.59 -28.17
CA PHE A 195 -10.52 -2.40 -27.95
C PHE A 195 -11.16 -1.51 -29.04
N ARG A 196 -10.50 -0.39 -29.36
CA ARG A 196 -10.94 0.51 -30.43
C ARG A 196 -10.94 -0.17 -31.81
N ARG A 197 -9.99 -1.08 -32.10
CA ARG A 197 -9.94 -1.82 -33.36
C ARG A 197 -11.06 -2.85 -33.45
N VAL A 198 -11.33 -3.56 -32.36
CA VAL A 198 -12.38 -4.60 -32.30
C VAL A 198 -13.78 -4.00 -32.43
N LEU A 199 -14.02 -2.83 -31.81
CA LEU A 199 -15.32 -2.16 -31.83
C LEU A 199 -15.56 -1.27 -33.07
N ARG A 200 -14.58 -1.15 -33.99
CA ARG A 200 -14.85 -0.43 -35.26
C ARG A 200 -15.84 -1.24 -36.09
N PRO A 201 -17.04 -0.71 -36.37
CA PRO A 201 -17.96 -1.39 -37.28
C PRO A 201 -17.28 -1.54 -38.66
N LYS A 202 -17.32 -2.74 -39.21
CA LYS A 202 -16.93 -2.95 -40.62
C LYS A 202 -17.78 -1.97 -41.43
N ALA A 203 -17.13 -1.03 -42.14
CA ALA A 203 -17.82 -0.22 -43.12
C ALA A 203 -18.48 -1.21 -44.12
N GLN A 204 -19.82 -1.21 -44.14
CA GLN A 204 -20.55 -1.95 -45.19
C GLN A 204 -20.14 -1.31 -46.52
N SER A 205 -19.40 -2.03 -47.33
CA SER A 205 -19.23 -1.70 -48.74
C SER A 205 -20.60 -1.85 -49.39
N SER A 206 -21.30 -0.73 -49.59
CA SER A 206 -22.48 -0.67 -50.47
C SER A 206 -21.98 -0.80 -51.91
N GLU A 207 -22.18 -1.97 -52.52
CA GLU A 207 -22.24 -2.12 -53.98
C GLU A 207 -23.54 -1.51 -54.50
#